data_ecaec5657e1ef8c9c6804ec43447115b
#
_entry.id   ecaec5657e1ef8c9c6804ec43447115b
#
_cell.length_a   1.000
_cell.length_b   1.000
_cell.length_c   1.000
_cell.angle_alpha   90.00
_cell.angle_beta   90.00
_cell.angle_gamma   90.00
#
_symmetry.space_group_name_H-M   'P 1'
#
loop_
_entity.id
_entity.type
_entity.pdbx_description
1 polymer ?
#
loop_
_entity_poly.entity_id
_entity_poly.type
_entity_poly.pdbx_seq_one_letter_code
_entity_poly.pdbx_strand_id
1 'polypeptide(L)'
;MEDYTTLDFDIVPVKVSRLSEVDFSNLAFGKVFSDHMFVMDHVDGVWQKGEISAFGPMTFSPAMMSLHYGQAIFEGMKAFRQEDGSVSLFRPGSNIKRLNFSARRMSMPAVPEDVFLQALVEMVKLDKDWVPDAPNSALYIRPFMFATESHVGVRPSMTYRFCIFTCPVGAYYTQPVKVKVEQHFTRAAHGGTGAAKAAGNYAGSLYPTELAKSEGYDQILWTDAQTHERVEECGTMNVAFVIDGVMVVPKTSDTVLSGVTRASAIHLMRHAGVEVEEREVTVTELAEAAKEGRLTEAFGLGTAATISPICTLGLPSGDWDLPNQETWEVGPQVKKWLDGVRYGTGEDPFGWNIPL
;
A
#
# COMPACT_ATOMS: atom_id res chain seq x y z
N MET A 1 20.51 17.39 4.66
CA MET A 1 19.34 17.61 5.54
C MET A 1 19.07 19.10 5.50
N GLU A 2 17.98 19.52 4.90
CA GLU A 2 17.53 20.90 5.02
C GLU A 2 17.09 21.11 6.46
N ASP A 3 17.62 22.17 7.08
CA ASP A 3 17.36 22.55 8.46
C ASP A 3 15.96 23.20 8.50
N TYR A 4 14.91 22.40 8.76
CA TYR A 4 13.53 22.88 8.91
C TYR A 4 13.41 23.60 10.25
N THR A 5 13.73 24.89 10.28
CA THR A 5 13.79 25.70 11.50
C THR A 5 12.43 26.11 12.06
N THR A 6 11.31 25.88 11.35
CA THR A 6 9.93 26.14 11.83
C THR A 6 8.97 25.06 11.34
N LEU A 7 8.30 24.38 12.27
CA LEU A 7 7.21 23.45 11.96
C LEU A 7 5.93 24.24 11.65
N ASP A 8 5.25 23.88 10.56
CA ASP A 8 3.95 24.48 10.20
C ASP A 8 2.77 23.82 10.96
N PHE A 9 3.05 23.18 12.11
CA PHE A 9 2.04 22.52 12.95
C PHE A 9 2.45 22.50 14.42
N ASP A 10 1.46 22.31 15.28
CA ASP A 10 1.66 22.17 16.72
C ASP A 10 1.90 20.71 17.10
N ILE A 11 2.64 20.49 18.19
CA ILE A 11 2.88 19.15 18.75
C ILE A 11 2.39 19.15 20.20
N VAL A 12 1.41 18.31 20.50
CA VAL A 12 0.81 18.09 21.81
C VAL A 12 1.00 16.62 22.22
N PRO A 13 2.14 16.25 22.81
CA PRO A 13 2.42 14.87 23.17
C PRO A 13 1.45 14.32 24.21
N VAL A 14 1.14 13.02 24.14
CA VAL A 14 0.38 12.34 25.20
C VAL A 14 1.17 12.36 26.52
N LYS A 15 0.46 12.47 27.64
CA LYS A 15 1.07 12.43 28.97
C LYS A 15 1.48 11.02 29.38
N VAL A 16 0.78 10.01 28.92
CA VAL A 16 1.01 8.60 29.24
C VAL A 16 0.83 7.79 27.95
N SER A 17 1.85 7.02 27.60
CA SER A 17 1.80 6.11 26.46
C SER A 17 0.95 4.87 26.79
N ARG A 18 0.23 4.36 25.80
CA ARG A 18 -0.51 3.09 25.85
C ARG A 18 0.38 1.89 25.47
N LEU A 19 1.65 2.09 25.23
CA LEU A 19 2.59 1.07 24.76
C LEU A 19 2.59 -0.18 25.67
N SER A 20 2.48 0.00 26.99
CA SER A 20 2.46 -1.10 27.97
C SER A 20 1.20 -1.97 27.90
N GLU A 21 0.16 -1.55 27.17
CA GLU A 21 -1.08 -2.29 27.00
C GLU A 21 -1.03 -3.24 25.77
N VAL A 22 0.07 -3.22 25.01
CA VAL A 22 0.17 -3.89 23.70
C VAL A 22 1.02 -5.15 23.77
N ASP A 23 0.47 -6.24 23.30
CA ASP A 23 1.23 -7.48 23.05
C ASP A 23 1.87 -7.46 21.66
N PHE A 24 3.15 -7.11 21.62
CA PHE A 24 3.94 -7.06 20.39
C PHE A 24 4.22 -8.44 19.77
N SER A 25 3.97 -9.54 20.49
CA SER A 25 4.11 -10.89 19.96
C SER A 25 2.91 -11.33 19.12
N ASN A 26 1.77 -10.61 19.21
CA ASN A 26 0.52 -10.93 18.50
C ASN A 26 -0.12 -9.68 17.88
N LEU A 27 0.56 -9.10 16.91
CA LEU A 27 0.10 -7.91 16.20
C LEU A 27 -0.79 -8.25 15.00
N ALA A 28 -2.11 -8.20 15.19
CA ALA A 28 -3.04 -8.26 14.08
C ALA A 28 -3.05 -6.93 13.30
N PHE A 29 -2.97 -7.00 11.97
CA PHE A 29 -2.91 -5.82 11.10
C PHE A 29 -4.11 -4.88 11.34
N GLY A 30 -3.81 -3.60 11.65
CA GLY A 30 -4.81 -2.53 11.78
C GLY A 30 -5.73 -2.65 13.00
N LYS A 31 -5.33 -3.35 14.07
CA LYS A 31 -6.11 -3.50 15.31
C LYS A 31 -5.58 -2.63 16.46
N VAL A 32 -4.28 -2.40 16.49
CA VAL A 32 -3.60 -1.59 17.51
C VAL A 32 -3.11 -0.32 16.85
N PHE A 33 -3.33 0.83 17.48
CA PHE A 33 -2.89 2.13 16.96
C PHE A 33 -1.94 2.78 17.99
N SER A 34 -0.92 3.51 17.48
CA SER A 34 0.03 4.23 18.31
C SER A 34 -0.63 5.40 19.05
N ASP A 35 0.17 6.12 19.82
CA ASP A 35 -0.34 7.16 20.72
C ASP A 35 -0.79 8.42 19.99
N HIS A 36 -0.18 8.76 18.85
CA HIS A 36 -0.41 10.06 18.20
C HIS A 36 -1.06 9.94 16.83
N MET A 37 -1.71 11.03 16.42
CA MET A 37 -2.15 11.26 15.04
C MET A 37 -1.87 12.70 14.62
N PHE A 38 -1.63 12.91 13.33
CA PHE A 38 -1.57 14.24 12.73
C PHE A 38 -2.91 14.58 12.09
N VAL A 39 -3.36 15.81 12.23
CA VAL A 39 -4.58 16.33 11.61
C VAL A 39 -4.31 17.71 11.03
N MET A 40 -4.77 17.97 9.81
CA MET A 40 -4.70 19.27 9.15
C MET A 40 -5.94 19.47 8.28
N ASP A 41 -6.61 20.60 8.44
CA ASP A 41 -7.83 20.94 7.70
C ASP A 41 -7.55 21.87 6.52
N HIS A 42 -8.28 21.67 5.43
CA HIS A 42 -8.34 22.58 4.29
C HIS A 42 -9.70 23.26 4.29
N VAL A 43 -9.71 24.58 4.44
CA VAL A 43 -10.92 25.40 4.54
C VAL A 43 -10.70 26.67 3.72
N ASP A 44 -11.71 27.13 3.01
CA ASP A 44 -11.68 28.36 2.20
C ASP A 44 -10.52 28.41 1.20
N GLY A 45 -10.17 27.25 0.62
CA GLY A 45 -9.09 27.11 -0.38
C GLY A 45 -7.67 27.09 0.20
N VAL A 46 -7.51 27.06 1.53
CA VAL A 46 -6.19 27.13 2.22
C VAL A 46 -6.05 26.01 3.23
N TRP A 47 -4.86 25.41 3.30
CA TRP A 47 -4.50 24.53 4.39
C TRP A 47 -4.33 25.34 5.68
N GLN A 48 -5.00 24.89 6.74
CA GLN A 48 -4.87 25.46 8.05
C GLN A 48 -3.64 24.88 8.76
N LYS A 49 -3.23 25.48 9.88
CA LYS A 49 -2.17 24.93 10.72
C LYS A 49 -2.52 23.52 11.19
N GLY A 50 -1.61 22.57 11.03
CA GLY A 50 -1.78 21.19 11.48
C GLY A 50 -1.51 21.01 12.98
N GLU A 51 -1.85 19.83 13.50
CA GLU A 51 -1.55 19.42 14.87
C GLU A 51 -1.20 17.92 14.95
N ILE A 52 -0.15 17.58 15.69
CA ILE A 52 0.09 16.22 16.18
C ILE A 52 -0.44 16.17 17.59
N SER A 53 -1.41 15.30 17.85
CA SER A 53 -2.02 15.12 19.17
C SER A 53 -2.42 13.66 19.42
N ALA A 54 -3.06 13.37 20.54
CA ALA A 54 -3.46 12.02 20.90
C ALA A 54 -4.37 11.38 19.84
N PHE A 55 -4.07 10.14 19.45
CA PHE A 55 -4.95 9.34 18.60
C PHE A 55 -6.28 9.07 19.29
N GLY A 56 -7.37 9.41 18.64
CA GLY A 56 -8.71 9.26 19.21
C GLY A 56 -9.83 9.46 18.19
N PRO A 57 -11.09 9.38 18.64
CA PRO A 57 -12.26 9.55 17.81
C PRO A 57 -12.37 11.00 17.29
N MET A 58 -12.94 11.13 16.09
CA MET A 58 -13.29 12.41 15.47
C MET A 58 -14.82 12.52 15.34
N THR A 59 -15.37 13.72 15.57
CA THR A 59 -16.81 13.97 15.43
C THR A 59 -17.11 14.64 14.10
N PHE A 60 -18.09 14.12 13.36
CA PHE A 60 -18.53 14.64 12.06
C PHE A 60 -20.04 14.74 11.95
N SER A 61 -20.49 15.64 11.06
CA SER A 61 -21.89 15.73 10.66
C SER A 61 -22.31 14.45 9.90
N PRO A 62 -23.54 13.93 10.09
CA PRO A 62 -24.07 12.86 9.26
C PRO A 62 -24.23 13.25 7.78
N ALA A 63 -24.26 14.54 7.46
CA ALA A 63 -24.30 15.07 6.10
C ALA A 63 -22.91 15.25 5.47
N MET A 64 -21.85 14.73 6.09
CA MET A 64 -20.48 14.84 5.56
C MET A 64 -20.36 14.16 4.18
N MET A 65 -19.89 14.92 3.16
CA MET A 65 -19.91 14.51 1.76
C MET A 65 -19.18 13.19 1.49
N SER A 66 -18.09 12.90 2.21
CA SER A 66 -17.35 11.63 2.01
C SER A 66 -18.17 10.40 2.37
N LEU A 67 -19.13 10.49 3.30
CA LEU A 67 -20.04 9.40 3.67
C LEU A 67 -21.03 9.06 2.56
N HIS A 68 -21.40 10.06 1.73
CA HIS A 68 -22.40 9.93 0.69
C HIS A 68 -21.82 9.71 -0.70
N TYR A 69 -20.67 10.33 -1.00
CA TYR A 69 -20.10 10.36 -2.35
C TYR A 69 -18.69 9.79 -2.46
N GLY A 70 -18.13 9.27 -1.36
CA GLY A 70 -16.88 8.52 -1.36
C GLY A 70 -15.64 9.33 -1.73
N GLN A 71 -15.65 10.68 -1.61
CA GLN A 71 -14.49 11.52 -1.88
C GLN A 71 -13.47 11.39 -0.75
N ALA A 72 -12.69 10.30 -0.82
CA ALA A 72 -11.64 9.93 0.14
C ALA A 72 -10.51 9.20 -0.57
N ILE A 73 -9.26 9.53 -0.18
CA ILE A 73 -8.03 8.92 -0.67
C ILE A 73 -7.14 8.55 0.52
N PHE A 74 -6.23 7.60 0.31
CA PHE A 74 -5.32 7.20 1.37
C PHE A 74 -3.98 6.70 0.83
N GLU A 75 -3.03 6.57 1.72
CA GLU A 75 -1.72 5.99 1.49
C GLU A 75 -1.41 4.87 2.49
N GLY A 76 -0.37 4.12 2.19
CA GLY A 76 0.19 3.14 3.10
C GLY A 76 1.68 3.05 2.91
N MET A 77 2.43 3.27 3.98
CA MET A 77 3.87 3.16 4.03
C MET A 77 4.30 2.56 5.36
N LYS A 78 5.58 2.36 5.57
CA LYS A 78 6.11 1.75 6.79
C LYS A 78 7.36 2.47 7.27
N ALA A 79 7.51 2.56 8.60
CA ALA A 79 8.79 2.81 9.27
C ALA A 79 9.33 1.48 9.79
N PHE A 80 10.65 1.32 9.72
CA PHE A 80 11.33 0.09 10.07
C PHE A 80 12.41 0.36 11.14
N ARG A 81 12.54 -0.55 12.10
CA ARG A 81 13.68 -0.57 12.99
C ARG A 81 14.86 -1.15 12.23
N GLN A 82 15.95 -0.41 12.22
CA GLN A 82 17.19 -0.80 11.55
C GLN A 82 18.01 -1.74 12.44
N GLU A 83 19.00 -2.43 11.87
CA GLU A 83 19.88 -3.34 12.59
C GLU A 83 20.63 -2.66 13.75
N ASP A 84 20.96 -1.38 13.62
CA ASP A 84 21.62 -0.57 14.66
C ASP A 84 20.65 -0.03 15.73
N GLY A 85 19.37 -0.37 15.65
CA GLY A 85 18.30 0.09 16.56
C GLY A 85 17.71 1.46 16.20
N SER A 86 18.25 2.16 15.21
CA SER A 86 17.64 3.39 14.68
C SER A 86 16.32 3.09 13.94
N VAL A 87 15.59 4.11 13.54
CA VAL A 87 14.35 3.97 12.79
C VAL A 87 14.49 4.72 11.46
N SER A 88 13.94 4.16 10.40
CA SER A 88 13.88 4.81 9.09
C SER A 88 12.50 4.75 8.45
N LEU A 89 12.19 5.75 7.61
CA LEU A 89 11.04 5.77 6.71
C LEU A 89 11.46 5.28 5.33
N PHE A 90 10.71 4.35 4.75
CA PHE A 90 10.99 3.82 3.42
C PHE A 90 10.21 4.57 2.32
N ARG A 91 10.91 5.32 1.47
CA ARG A 91 10.41 6.04 0.26
C ARG A 91 9.18 6.95 0.49
N PRO A 92 9.09 7.75 1.55
CA PRO A 92 7.90 8.58 1.81
C PRO A 92 7.65 9.61 0.71
N GLY A 93 8.69 10.11 0.04
CA GLY A 93 8.56 11.01 -1.11
C GLY A 93 7.80 10.40 -2.30
N SER A 94 7.88 9.08 -2.51
CA SER A 94 7.07 8.40 -3.54
C SER A 94 5.59 8.33 -3.14
N ASN A 95 5.31 8.17 -1.86
CA ASN A 95 3.95 8.10 -1.34
C ASN A 95 3.23 9.45 -1.40
N ILE A 96 3.89 10.56 -1.01
CA ILE A 96 3.24 11.88 -1.11
C ILE A 96 2.94 12.26 -2.57
N LYS A 97 3.83 11.97 -3.51
CA LYS A 97 3.58 12.19 -4.94
C LYS A 97 2.36 11.40 -5.43
N ARG A 98 2.20 10.15 -4.98
CA ARG A 98 1.05 9.30 -5.33
C ARG A 98 -0.24 9.76 -4.62
N LEU A 99 -0.16 10.21 -3.36
CA LEU A 99 -1.28 10.83 -2.67
C LEU A 99 -1.79 12.05 -3.43
N ASN A 100 -0.90 12.94 -3.87
CA ASN A 100 -1.24 14.14 -4.63
C ASN A 100 -1.74 13.83 -6.05
N PHE A 101 -1.25 12.75 -6.68
CA PHE A 101 -1.85 12.23 -7.90
C PHE A 101 -3.30 11.78 -7.66
N SER A 102 -3.54 11.03 -6.59
CA SER A 102 -4.89 10.58 -6.21
C SER A 102 -5.81 11.75 -5.86
N ALA A 103 -5.31 12.76 -5.13
CA ALA A 103 -6.03 13.98 -4.82
C ALA A 103 -6.50 14.69 -6.09
N ARG A 104 -5.58 14.92 -7.03
CA ARG A 104 -5.92 15.54 -8.33
C ARG A 104 -6.99 14.74 -9.08
N ARG A 105 -6.88 13.39 -9.13
CA ARG A 105 -7.86 12.54 -9.82
C ARG A 105 -9.25 12.61 -9.16
N MET A 106 -9.30 12.82 -7.84
CA MET A 106 -10.54 12.92 -7.07
C MET A 106 -11.03 14.36 -6.87
N SER A 107 -10.45 15.35 -7.61
CA SER A 107 -10.77 16.78 -7.48
C SER A 107 -10.62 17.28 -6.03
N MET A 108 -9.56 16.87 -5.36
CA MET A 108 -9.20 17.25 -4.00
C MET A 108 -7.93 18.12 -4.00
N PRO A 109 -7.70 18.98 -2.99
CA PRO A 109 -6.48 19.79 -2.91
C PRO A 109 -5.22 18.91 -2.74
N ALA A 110 -4.10 19.35 -3.27
CA ALA A 110 -2.83 18.70 -2.99
C ALA A 110 -2.39 18.99 -1.55
N VAL A 111 -1.85 17.99 -0.88
CA VAL A 111 -1.20 18.15 0.44
C VAL A 111 0.21 18.71 0.20
N PRO A 112 0.66 19.75 0.92
CA PRO A 112 2.04 20.25 0.81
C PRO A 112 3.05 19.14 1.15
N GLU A 113 4.01 18.90 0.25
CA GLU A 113 4.94 17.76 0.36
C GLU A 113 5.87 17.90 1.56
N ASP A 114 6.32 19.12 1.85
CA ASP A 114 7.16 19.46 3.00
C ASP A 114 6.45 19.24 4.33
N VAL A 115 5.21 19.72 4.47
CA VAL A 115 4.39 19.51 5.66
C VAL A 115 4.13 18.01 5.87
N PHE A 116 3.82 17.28 4.80
CA PHE A 116 3.65 15.82 4.86
C PHE A 116 4.90 15.13 5.40
N LEU A 117 6.08 15.44 4.86
CA LEU A 117 7.33 14.81 5.27
C LEU A 117 7.71 15.16 6.71
N GLN A 118 7.56 16.45 7.10
CA GLN A 118 7.82 16.89 8.47
C GLN A 118 6.88 16.20 9.47
N ALA A 119 5.57 16.15 9.17
CA ALA A 119 4.60 15.47 10.03
C ALA A 119 4.92 13.98 10.22
N LEU A 120 5.32 13.28 9.14
CA LEU A 120 5.76 11.89 9.23
C LEU A 120 6.96 11.71 10.15
N VAL A 121 7.99 12.55 9.95
CA VAL A 121 9.23 12.49 10.74
C VAL A 121 8.94 12.71 12.22
N GLU A 122 8.20 13.76 12.56
CA GLU A 122 7.91 14.09 13.95
C GLU A 122 6.96 13.08 14.61
N MET A 123 5.96 12.58 13.90
CA MET A 123 5.09 11.51 14.40
C MET A 123 5.88 10.24 14.74
N VAL A 124 6.75 9.79 13.82
CA VAL A 124 7.51 8.55 14.05
C VAL A 124 8.57 8.74 15.12
N LYS A 125 9.15 9.94 15.27
CA LYS A 125 10.03 10.26 16.40
C LYS A 125 9.32 10.19 17.75
N LEU A 126 8.09 10.75 17.83
CA LEU A 126 7.27 10.68 19.05
C LEU A 126 6.87 9.23 19.38
N ASP A 127 6.51 8.45 18.38
CA ASP A 127 6.05 7.07 18.50
C ASP A 127 7.13 6.03 18.17
N LYS A 128 8.43 6.38 18.30
CA LYS A 128 9.54 5.48 17.92
C LYS A 128 9.52 4.12 18.63
N ASP A 129 9.05 4.10 19.87
CA ASP A 129 8.96 2.88 20.67
C ASP A 129 7.81 1.95 20.23
N TRP A 130 6.88 2.48 19.40
CA TRP A 130 5.84 1.72 18.73
C TRP A 130 6.34 0.98 17.47
N VAL A 131 7.56 1.25 17.01
CA VAL A 131 8.17 0.52 15.89
C VAL A 131 8.65 -0.85 16.40
N PRO A 132 8.02 -1.96 15.98
CA PRO A 132 8.38 -3.29 16.50
C PRO A 132 9.80 -3.69 16.09
N ASP A 133 10.43 -4.54 16.91
CA ASP A 133 11.78 -5.09 16.69
C ASP A 133 11.73 -6.59 16.33
N ALA A 134 10.61 -7.09 15.86
CA ALA A 134 10.47 -8.48 15.45
C ALA A 134 10.66 -8.65 13.92
N PRO A 135 11.15 -9.79 13.45
CA PRO A 135 11.28 -10.07 12.03
C PRO A 135 9.94 -9.92 11.28
N ASN A 136 9.98 -9.34 10.09
CA ASN A 136 8.81 -9.05 9.25
C ASN A 136 7.77 -8.10 9.89
N SER A 137 8.16 -7.36 10.93
CA SER A 137 7.32 -6.36 11.58
C SER A 137 7.72 -4.93 11.18
N ALA A 138 6.83 -3.99 11.36
CA ALA A 138 7.07 -2.58 11.08
C ALA A 138 6.01 -1.69 11.75
N LEU A 139 6.24 -0.40 11.81
CA LEU A 139 5.19 0.56 12.09
C LEU A 139 4.52 0.95 10.77
N TYR A 140 3.29 0.49 10.55
CA TYR A 140 2.49 0.88 9.40
C TYR A 140 1.94 2.29 9.58
N ILE A 141 2.09 3.12 8.56
CA ILE A 141 1.67 4.52 8.55
C ILE A 141 0.53 4.68 7.56
N ARG A 142 -0.58 5.29 8.00
CA ARG A 142 -1.80 5.53 7.23
C ARG A 142 -2.09 7.02 7.06
N PRO A 143 -1.52 7.68 6.05
CA PRO A 143 -2.01 8.96 5.59
C PRO A 143 -3.34 8.80 4.85
N PHE A 144 -4.29 9.71 5.07
CA PHE A 144 -5.56 9.72 4.34
C PHE A 144 -6.17 11.12 4.33
N MET A 145 -6.96 11.41 3.30
CA MET A 145 -7.67 12.67 3.17
C MET A 145 -9.10 12.40 2.72
N PHE A 146 -10.05 13.14 3.25
CA PHE A 146 -11.47 12.98 2.96
C PHE A 146 -12.22 14.31 3.02
N ALA A 147 -13.33 14.38 2.28
CA ALA A 147 -14.23 15.53 2.25
C ALA A 147 -15.01 15.64 3.56
N THR A 148 -15.01 16.83 4.17
CA THR A 148 -15.63 17.08 5.48
C THR A 148 -16.86 18.00 5.42
N GLU A 149 -17.14 18.61 4.28
CA GLU A 149 -18.26 19.53 4.13
C GLU A 149 -19.61 18.83 4.42
N SER A 150 -20.45 19.51 5.21
CA SER A 150 -21.83 19.08 5.48
C SER A 150 -22.75 19.52 4.35
N HIS A 151 -22.81 18.73 3.28
CA HIS A 151 -23.62 19.05 2.10
C HIS A 151 -24.09 17.79 1.39
N VAL A 152 -25.37 17.75 1.02
CA VAL A 152 -25.97 16.68 0.21
C VAL A 152 -26.15 17.20 -1.20
N GLY A 153 -25.15 16.96 -2.07
CA GLY A 153 -25.14 17.38 -3.46
C GLY A 153 -23.85 16.93 -4.15
N VAL A 154 -23.94 16.50 -5.41
CA VAL A 154 -22.80 15.91 -6.14
C VAL A 154 -21.94 17.02 -6.76
N ARG A 155 -20.89 17.39 -6.07
CA ARG A 155 -19.81 18.28 -6.52
C ARG A 155 -18.56 18.04 -5.69
N PRO A 156 -17.38 18.58 -6.07
CA PRO A 156 -16.24 18.57 -5.16
C PRO A 156 -16.56 19.32 -3.85
N SER A 157 -16.09 18.80 -2.73
CA SER A 157 -16.20 19.43 -1.42
C SER A 157 -15.41 20.74 -1.38
N MET A 158 -15.85 21.68 -0.53
CA MET A 158 -15.10 22.91 -0.25
C MET A 158 -14.17 22.77 0.95
N THR A 159 -14.39 21.73 1.79
CA THR A 159 -13.54 21.47 2.96
C THR A 159 -13.06 20.03 3.01
N TYR A 160 -11.81 19.85 3.45
CA TYR A 160 -11.17 18.53 3.55
C TYR A 160 -10.40 18.43 4.86
N ARG A 161 -10.20 17.20 5.31
CA ARG A 161 -9.28 16.87 6.41
C ARG A 161 -8.25 15.88 5.93
N PHE A 162 -6.99 16.22 6.16
CA PHE A 162 -5.85 15.32 6.00
C PHE A 162 -5.41 14.80 7.37
N CYS A 163 -5.20 13.50 7.48
CA CYS A 163 -4.78 12.84 8.71
C CYS A 163 -3.66 11.84 8.45
N ILE A 164 -2.83 11.63 9.47
CA ILE A 164 -1.89 10.51 9.54
C ILE A 164 -2.06 9.83 10.90
N PHE A 165 -2.15 8.50 10.92
CA PHE A 165 -2.01 7.71 12.13
C PHE A 165 -1.14 6.48 11.84
N THR A 166 -0.66 5.82 12.90
CA THR A 166 0.21 4.66 12.76
C THR A 166 -0.28 3.47 13.56
N CYS A 167 0.13 2.27 13.14
CA CYS A 167 -0.15 1.03 13.84
C CYS A 167 1.03 0.07 13.74
N PRO A 168 1.50 -0.55 14.84
CA PRO A 168 2.47 -1.62 14.79
C PRO A 168 1.84 -2.84 14.11
N VAL A 169 2.59 -3.48 13.22
CA VAL A 169 2.12 -4.64 12.46
C VAL A 169 3.18 -5.73 12.39
N GLY A 170 2.75 -6.98 12.44
CA GLY A 170 3.54 -8.15 12.09
C GLY A 170 3.42 -8.50 10.60
N ALA A 171 3.70 -9.76 10.25
CA ALA A 171 3.50 -10.27 8.91
C ALA A 171 2.03 -10.23 8.50
N TYR A 172 1.74 -9.73 7.30
CA TYR A 172 0.36 -9.63 6.78
C TYR A 172 -0.21 -10.98 6.33
N TYR A 173 0.58 -11.73 5.55
CA TYR A 173 0.30 -13.12 5.20
C TYR A 173 1.35 -14.02 5.86
N THR A 174 0.89 -15.07 6.52
CA THR A 174 1.75 -16.09 7.15
C THR A 174 1.90 -17.33 6.27
N GLN A 175 1.06 -17.47 5.26
CA GLN A 175 1.05 -18.56 4.30
C GLN A 175 0.92 -18.01 2.87
N PRO A 176 1.35 -18.79 1.86
CA PRO A 176 1.08 -18.50 0.46
C PRO A 176 -0.41 -18.44 0.17
N VAL A 177 -0.80 -17.60 -0.79
CA VAL A 177 -2.21 -17.35 -1.10
C VAL A 177 -2.67 -18.08 -2.36
N LYS A 178 -3.93 -18.54 -2.33
CA LYS A 178 -4.66 -19.02 -3.50
C LYS A 178 -5.40 -17.86 -4.14
N VAL A 179 -5.25 -17.70 -5.45
CA VAL A 179 -5.78 -16.53 -6.16
C VAL A 179 -6.68 -16.97 -7.31
N LYS A 180 -7.92 -16.47 -7.33
CA LYS A 180 -8.88 -16.71 -8.41
C LYS A 180 -8.73 -15.64 -9.49
N VAL A 181 -8.62 -16.04 -10.76
CA VAL A 181 -8.72 -15.13 -11.89
C VAL A 181 -10.17 -14.66 -12.03
N GLU A 182 -10.40 -13.37 -11.95
CA GLU A 182 -11.75 -12.79 -12.04
C GLU A 182 -12.14 -12.55 -13.50
N GLN A 183 -13.33 -13.01 -13.87
CA GLN A 183 -13.84 -12.97 -15.23
C GLN A 183 -15.23 -12.32 -15.37
N HIS A 184 -15.74 -11.75 -14.31
CA HIS A 184 -17.05 -11.10 -14.31
C HIS A 184 -17.01 -9.71 -13.69
N PHE A 185 -16.47 -9.62 -12.46
CA PHE A 185 -16.33 -8.36 -11.76
C PHE A 185 -15.07 -7.62 -12.19
N THR A 186 -15.13 -6.29 -12.18
CA THR A 186 -13.98 -5.46 -12.48
C THR A 186 -13.61 -4.57 -11.31
N ARG A 187 -12.30 -4.41 -11.05
CA ARG A 187 -11.78 -3.48 -10.07
C ARG A 187 -11.76 -2.04 -10.58
N ALA A 188 -11.47 -1.88 -11.86
CA ALA A 188 -11.26 -0.58 -12.51
C ALA A 188 -11.61 -0.65 -13.99
N ALA A 189 -11.91 0.49 -14.59
CA ALA A 189 -12.13 0.64 -16.02
C ALA A 189 -11.36 1.87 -16.54
N HIS A 190 -11.08 1.92 -17.85
CA HIS A 190 -10.46 3.06 -18.50
C HIS A 190 -11.24 4.36 -18.22
N GLY A 191 -10.51 5.43 -17.90
CA GLY A 191 -11.08 6.71 -17.49
C GLY A 191 -11.65 6.72 -16.07
N GLY A 192 -11.66 5.58 -15.38
CA GLY A 192 -12.08 5.43 -13.99
C GLY A 192 -11.05 5.90 -12.97
N THR A 193 -11.17 5.44 -11.74
CA THR A 193 -10.29 5.84 -10.60
C THR A 193 -9.23 4.78 -10.25
N GLY A 194 -9.02 3.76 -11.11
CA GLY A 194 -8.16 2.62 -10.83
C GLY A 194 -6.72 2.95 -10.44
N ALA A 195 -6.12 3.94 -11.10
CA ALA A 195 -4.76 4.39 -10.80
C ALA A 195 -4.68 5.29 -9.54
N ALA A 196 -5.81 5.82 -9.05
CA ALA A 196 -5.86 6.57 -7.81
C ALA A 196 -6.05 5.65 -6.60
N LYS A 197 -5.44 5.97 -5.47
CA LYS A 197 -5.65 5.23 -4.23
C LYS A 197 -6.88 5.78 -3.49
N ALA A 198 -8.05 5.64 -4.15
CA ALA A 198 -9.34 6.12 -3.69
C ALA A 198 -10.11 5.04 -2.93
N ALA A 199 -10.78 5.42 -1.85
CA ALA A 199 -11.51 4.50 -0.96
C ALA A 199 -12.58 3.68 -1.70
N GLY A 200 -13.27 4.29 -2.68
CA GLY A 200 -14.31 3.64 -3.48
C GLY A 200 -13.83 2.42 -4.27
N ASN A 201 -12.56 2.42 -4.73
CA ASN A 201 -12.00 1.26 -5.44
C ASN A 201 -11.94 0.01 -4.54
N TYR A 202 -11.74 0.21 -3.25
CA TYR A 202 -11.68 -0.89 -2.27
C TYR A 202 -13.08 -1.38 -1.90
N ALA A 203 -14.06 -0.50 -1.77
CA ALA A 203 -15.43 -0.90 -1.51
C ALA A 203 -16.00 -1.80 -2.62
N GLY A 204 -15.70 -1.48 -3.89
CA GLY A 204 -16.11 -2.29 -5.04
C GLY A 204 -15.50 -3.70 -5.08
N SER A 205 -14.37 -3.91 -4.41
CA SER A 205 -13.69 -5.22 -4.37
C SER A 205 -14.22 -6.18 -3.29
N LEU A 206 -15.02 -5.71 -2.33
CA LEU A 206 -15.40 -6.51 -1.15
C LEU A 206 -16.25 -7.72 -1.54
N TYR A 207 -17.33 -7.51 -2.28
CA TYR A 207 -18.23 -8.60 -2.65
C TYR A 207 -17.57 -9.68 -3.51
N PRO A 208 -16.85 -9.36 -4.60
CA PRO A 208 -16.13 -10.38 -5.37
C PRO A 208 -15.10 -11.15 -4.53
N THR A 209 -14.40 -10.46 -3.60
CA THR A 209 -13.44 -11.11 -2.70
C THR A 209 -14.12 -12.11 -1.76
N GLU A 210 -15.28 -11.78 -1.21
CA GLU A 210 -16.04 -12.70 -0.37
C GLU A 210 -16.56 -13.90 -1.16
N LEU A 211 -16.97 -13.72 -2.42
CA LEU A 211 -17.32 -14.84 -3.30
C LEU A 211 -16.11 -15.75 -3.53
N ALA A 212 -14.95 -15.21 -3.89
CA ALA A 212 -13.74 -15.99 -4.09
C ALA A 212 -13.36 -16.78 -2.83
N LYS A 213 -13.47 -16.16 -1.66
CA LYS A 213 -13.26 -16.87 -0.38
C LYS A 213 -14.23 -18.02 -0.14
N SER A 214 -15.50 -17.85 -0.50
CA SER A 214 -16.50 -18.94 -0.39
C SER A 214 -16.20 -20.13 -1.30
N GLU A 215 -15.41 -19.91 -2.35
CA GLU A 215 -14.92 -20.91 -3.29
C GLU A 215 -13.53 -21.49 -2.90
N GLY A 216 -12.96 -21.04 -1.78
CA GLY A 216 -11.68 -21.53 -1.25
C GLY A 216 -10.43 -20.80 -1.70
N TYR A 217 -10.58 -19.61 -2.29
CA TYR A 217 -9.47 -18.72 -2.63
C TYR A 217 -9.28 -17.61 -1.59
N ASP A 218 -8.07 -17.11 -1.45
CA ASP A 218 -7.75 -16.04 -0.50
C ASP A 218 -7.89 -14.65 -1.13
N GLN A 219 -7.62 -14.54 -2.43
CA GLN A 219 -7.60 -13.29 -3.18
C GLN A 219 -8.08 -13.47 -4.63
N ILE A 220 -8.24 -12.33 -5.30
CA ILE A 220 -8.63 -12.25 -6.72
C ILE A 220 -7.44 -11.74 -7.53
N LEU A 221 -7.20 -12.32 -8.70
CA LEU A 221 -6.39 -11.75 -9.77
C LEU A 221 -7.33 -10.97 -10.69
N TRP A 222 -7.25 -9.65 -10.60
CA TRP A 222 -8.09 -8.74 -11.39
C TRP A 222 -7.65 -8.70 -12.84
N THR A 223 -8.64 -8.64 -13.70
CA THR A 223 -8.49 -8.54 -15.15
C THR A 223 -9.15 -7.27 -15.69
N ASP A 224 -8.83 -6.88 -16.91
CA ASP A 224 -9.39 -5.70 -17.55
C ASP A 224 -10.92 -5.78 -17.72
N ALA A 225 -11.58 -4.63 -17.63
CA ALA A 225 -13.05 -4.53 -17.66
C ALA A 225 -13.72 -4.85 -18.99
N GLN A 226 -12.96 -4.96 -20.09
CA GLN A 226 -13.54 -5.14 -21.44
C GLN A 226 -13.52 -6.60 -21.89
N THR A 227 -12.40 -7.26 -21.68
CA THR A 227 -12.17 -8.60 -22.21
C THR A 227 -11.96 -9.64 -21.11
N HIS A 228 -11.66 -9.25 -19.89
CA HIS A 228 -11.22 -10.10 -18.79
C HIS A 228 -10.04 -10.99 -19.15
N GLU A 229 -9.20 -10.50 -20.07
CA GLU A 229 -8.03 -11.22 -20.57
C GLU A 229 -6.71 -10.63 -20.07
N ARG A 230 -6.61 -9.30 -19.95
CA ARG A 230 -5.39 -8.66 -19.45
C ARG A 230 -5.37 -8.62 -17.93
N VAL A 231 -4.30 -9.17 -17.35
CA VAL A 231 -4.06 -9.16 -15.91
C VAL A 231 -3.66 -7.76 -15.46
N GLU A 232 -4.25 -7.30 -14.36
CA GLU A 232 -4.00 -5.97 -13.81
C GLU A 232 -3.36 -6.03 -12.41
N GLU A 233 -4.07 -6.52 -11.41
CA GLU A 233 -3.62 -6.54 -10.00
C GLU A 233 -4.08 -7.81 -9.27
N CYS A 234 -3.46 -8.12 -8.15
CA CYS A 234 -3.85 -9.23 -7.28
C CYS A 234 -4.39 -8.70 -5.94
N GLY A 235 -5.69 -8.85 -5.71
CA GLY A 235 -6.34 -8.30 -4.52
C GLY A 235 -6.13 -6.80 -4.40
N THR A 236 -5.37 -6.37 -3.39
CA THR A 236 -4.98 -4.97 -3.16
C THR A 236 -3.49 -4.71 -3.43
N MET A 237 -2.85 -5.57 -4.22
CA MET A 237 -1.42 -5.56 -4.54
C MET A 237 -1.21 -5.55 -6.05
N ASN A 238 -0.07 -5.02 -6.51
CA ASN A 238 0.43 -5.38 -7.83
C ASN A 238 0.87 -6.86 -7.83
N VAL A 239 1.13 -7.43 -8.98
CA VAL A 239 1.53 -8.83 -9.13
C VAL A 239 2.74 -8.93 -10.06
N ALA A 240 3.55 -9.95 -9.86
CA ALA A 240 4.62 -10.35 -10.75
C ALA A 240 4.57 -11.86 -10.98
N PHE A 241 5.05 -12.29 -12.13
CA PHE A 241 5.16 -13.67 -12.55
C PHE A 241 6.61 -13.95 -12.98
N VAL A 242 7.05 -15.19 -12.86
CA VAL A 242 8.30 -15.63 -13.48
C VAL A 242 7.94 -16.61 -14.60
N ILE A 243 8.18 -16.18 -15.83
CA ILE A 243 7.89 -16.93 -17.05
C ILE A 243 9.20 -17.08 -17.83
N ASP A 244 9.58 -18.29 -18.16
CA ASP A 244 10.86 -18.60 -18.85
C ASP A 244 12.08 -18.03 -18.11
N GLY A 245 12.03 -17.93 -16.76
CA GLY A 245 13.11 -17.38 -15.94
C GLY A 245 13.16 -15.85 -15.88
N VAL A 246 12.26 -15.13 -16.56
CA VAL A 246 12.18 -13.67 -16.58
C VAL A 246 11.10 -13.19 -15.64
N MET A 247 11.39 -12.17 -14.82
CA MET A 247 10.38 -11.50 -13.99
C MET A 247 9.50 -10.60 -14.86
N VAL A 248 8.24 -10.98 -15.02
CA VAL A 248 7.24 -10.26 -15.82
C VAL A 248 6.26 -9.56 -14.89
N VAL A 249 6.07 -8.26 -15.09
CA VAL A 249 5.18 -7.42 -14.27
C VAL A 249 4.15 -6.73 -15.16
N PRO A 250 2.85 -6.83 -14.88
CA PRO A 250 1.83 -6.12 -15.62
C PRO A 250 2.13 -4.62 -15.71
N LYS A 251 2.03 -4.08 -16.91
CA LYS A 251 2.28 -2.67 -17.21
C LYS A 251 1.31 -1.76 -16.44
N THR A 252 1.81 -0.66 -15.91
CA THR A 252 0.95 0.36 -15.29
C THR A 252 0.08 1.08 -16.33
N SER A 253 -1.15 1.39 -15.94
CA SER A 253 -2.13 2.08 -16.78
C SER A 253 -3.01 2.99 -15.89
N ASP A 254 -4.06 3.56 -16.43
CA ASP A 254 -5.08 4.29 -15.65
C ASP A 254 -5.99 3.35 -14.82
N THR A 255 -5.90 2.04 -15.05
CA THR A 255 -6.62 1.01 -14.27
C THR A 255 -5.73 0.33 -13.22
N VAL A 256 -4.40 0.45 -13.29
CA VAL A 256 -3.43 -0.20 -12.41
C VAL A 256 -2.75 0.83 -11.50
N LEU A 257 -2.76 0.59 -10.19
CA LEU A 257 -2.10 1.47 -9.23
C LEU A 257 -0.58 1.40 -9.40
N SER A 258 0.08 2.57 -9.50
CA SER A 258 1.55 2.66 -9.51
C SER A 258 2.11 2.35 -8.12
N GLY A 259 2.38 1.07 -7.85
CA GLY A 259 2.83 0.57 -6.55
C GLY A 259 4.26 0.98 -6.21
N VAL A 260 4.49 1.52 -5.00
CA VAL A 260 5.85 1.85 -4.54
C VAL A 260 6.68 0.58 -4.37
N THR A 261 6.11 -0.48 -3.80
CA THR A 261 6.80 -1.78 -3.67
C THR A 261 7.11 -2.39 -5.04
N ARG A 262 6.16 -2.32 -5.99
CA ARG A 262 6.37 -2.75 -7.38
C ARG A 262 7.56 -2.02 -8.01
N ALA A 263 7.56 -0.70 -7.96
CA ALA A 263 8.64 0.11 -8.51
C ALA A 263 9.99 -0.20 -7.83
N SER A 264 10.00 -0.39 -6.50
CA SER A 264 11.22 -0.75 -5.76
C SER A 264 11.76 -2.11 -6.18
N ALA A 265 10.90 -3.12 -6.31
CA ALA A 265 11.29 -4.46 -6.76
C ALA A 265 11.94 -4.41 -8.15
N ILE A 266 11.29 -3.73 -9.11
CA ILE A 266 11.81 -3.59 -10.48
C ILE A 266 13.17 -2.89 -10.50
N HIS A 267 13.33 -1.79 -9.74
CA HIS A 267 14.60 -1.06 -9.67
C HIS A 267 15.73 -1.90 -9.09
N LEU A 268 15.47 -2.64 -8.00
CA LEU A 268 16.47 -3.50 -7.36
C LEU A 268 16.89 -4.64 -8.28
N MET A 269 15.93 -5.32 -8.95
CA MET A 269 16.21 -6.41 -9.88
C MET A 269 17.07 -5.93 -11.05
N ARG A 270 16.68 -4.81 -11.66
CA ARG A 270 17.46 -4.22 -12.78
C ARG A 270 18.84 -3.74 -12.34
N HIS A 271 18.96 -3.16 -11.14
CA HIS A 271 20.26 -2.76 -10.58
C HIS A 271 21.20 -3.96 -10.40
N ALA A 272 20.66 -5.11 -10.03
CA ALA A 272 21.41 -6.36 -9.90
C ALA A 272 21.65 -7.09 -11.23
N GLY A 273 21.25 -6.50 -12.36
CA GLY A 273 21.44 -7.09 -13.70
C GLY A 273 20.44 -8.20 -14.03
N VAL A 274 19.36 -8.33 -13.27
CA VAL A 274 18.30 -9.31 -13.55
C VAL A 274 17.30 -8.70 -14.54
N GLU A 275 16.92 -9.49 -15.55
CA GLU A 275 15.97 -9.07 -16.57
C GLU A 275 14.57 -8.95 -15.98
N VAL A 276 13.91 -7.80 -16.24
CA VAL A 276 12.54 -7.51 -15.81
C VAL A 276 11.77 -6.88 -16.97
N GLU A 277 10.70 -7.55 -17.37
CA GLU A 277 9.76 -7.05 -18.38
C GLU A 277 8.55 -6.39 -17.74
N GLU A 278 8.28 -5.15 -18.15
CA GLU A 278 7.02 -4.45 -17.84
C GLU A 278 6.16 -4.47 -19.12
N ARG A 279 5.21 -5.38 -19.18
CA ARG A 279 4.38 -5.59 -20.37
C ARG A 279 2.96 -6.01 -20.03
N GLU A 280 2.12 -6.16 -21.02
CA GLU A 280 0.83 -6.83 -20.87
C GLU A 280 1.06 -8.32 -20.59
N VAL A 281 0.24 -8.87 -19.71
CA VAL A 281 0.18 -10.30 -19.37
C VAL A 281 -1.27 -10.72 -19.54
N THR A 282 -1.51 -11.81 -20.26
CA THR A 282 -2.88 -12.29 -20.48
C THR A 282 -3.20 -13.54 -19.66
N VAL A 283 -4.48 -13.77 -19.40
CA VAL A 283 -4.95 -15.00 -18.75
C VAL A 283 -4.61 -16.22 -19.61
N THR A 284 -4.76 -16.11 -20.93
CA THR A 284 -4.39 -17.16 -21.90
C THR A 284 -2.90 -17.47 -21.80
N GLU A 285 -2.02 -16.45 -21.79
CA GLU A 285 -0.57 -16.64 -21.63
C GLU A 285 -0.23 -17.36 -20.33
N LEU A 286 -0.84 -16.95 -19.21
CA LEU A 286 -0.61 -17.62 -17.92
C LEU A 286 -1.04 -19.08 -17.94
N ALA A 287 -2.19 -19.39 -18.57
CA ALA A 287 -2.68 -20.76 -18.69
C ALA A 287 -1.77 -21.63 -19.55
N GLU A 288 -1.27 -21.10 -20.67
CA GLU A 288 -0.32 -21.79 -21.55
C GLU A 288 1.04 -21.99 -20.86
N ALA A 289 1.59 -20.92 -20.27
CA ALA A 289 2.87 -21.01 -19.57
C ALA A 289 2.82 -21.97 -18.38
N ALA A 290 1.69 -22.01 -17.65
CA ALA A 290 1.45 -22.95 -16.58
C ALA A 290 1.46 -24.40 -17.11
N LYS A 291 0.66 -24.68 -18.15
CA LYS A 291 0.55 -26.01 -18.76
C LYS A 291 1.88 -26.51 -19.32
N GLU A 292 2.71 -25.62 -19.83
CA GLU A 292 4.03 -25.95 -20.42
C GLU A 292 5.15 -25.97 -19.36
N GLY A 293 4.86 -25.66 -18.09
CA GLY A 293 5.85 -25.60 -17.01
C GLY A 293 6.80 -24.39 -17.09
N ARG A 294 6.45 -23.37 -17.86
CA ARG A 294 7.22 -22.13 -18.02
C ARG A 294 6.92 -21.08 -16.93
N LEU A 295 5.71 -21.13 -16.35
CA LEU A 295 5.33 -20.30 -15.21
C LEU A 295 5.85 -20.95 -13.92
N THR A 296 6.91 -20.41 -13.34
CA THR A 296 7.60 -21.00 -12.18
C THR A 296 7.30 -20.31 -10.87
N GLU A 297 7.03 -19.01 -10.89
CA GLU A 297 6.71 -18.23 -9.68
C GLU A 297 5.62 -17.21 -9.97
N ALA A 298 4.81 -16.90 -8.95
CA ALA A 298 3.88 -15.77 -8.95
C ALA A 298 3.79 -15.16 -7.55
N PHE A 299 3.84 -13.83 -7.44
CA PHE A 299 3.79 -13.17 -6.15
C PHE A 299 3.18 -11.77 -6.20
N GLY A 300 2.45 -11.42 -5.14
CA GLY A 300 1.93 -10.08 -4.93
C GLY A 300 3.01 -9.12 -4.45
N LEU A 301 2.90 -7.84 -4.85
CA LEU A 301 3.81 -6.75 -4.54
C LEU A 301 3.02 -5.62 -3.84
N GLY A 302 3.11 -5.50 -2.51
CA GLY A 302 2.34 -4.53 -1.75
C GLY A 302 3.03 -4.01 -0.49
N THR A 303 2.61 -2.87 0.04
CA THR A 303 3.19 -2.31 1.26
C THR A 303 2.85 -3.16 2.49
N ALA A 304 1.60 -3.63 2.61
CA ALA A 304 1.17 -4.46 3.75
C ALA A 304 1.81 -5.85 3.69
N ALA A 305 1.68 -6.53 2.56
CA ALA A 305 2.11 -7.91 2.35
C ALA A 305 3.58 -8.07 1.93
N THR A 306 4.24 -6.99 1.54
CA THR A 306 5.61 -6.95 1.01
C THR A 306 5.74 -7.78 -0.28
N ILE A 307 6.25 -9.00 -0.22
CA ILE A 307 6.22 -10.02 -1.27
C ILE A 307 5.34 -11.15 -0.75
N SER A 308 4.22 -11.40 -1.42
CA SER A 308 3.25 -12.42 -1.03
C SER A 308 3.25 -13.54 -2.06
N PRO A 309 3.81 -14.73 -1.76
CA PRO A 309 3.79 -15.85 -2.68
C PRO A 309 2.36 -16.28 -3.01
N ILE A 310 2.13 -16.62 -4.28
CA ILE A 310 0.88 -17.22 -4.76
C ILE A 310 1.16 -18.71 -5.01
N CYS A 311 0.43 -19.59 -4.34
CA CYS A 311 0.62 -21.04 -4.51
C CYS A 311 -0.31 -21.65 -5.55
N THR A 312 -1.48 -21.06 -5.79
CA THR A 312 -2.48 -21.57 -6.73
C THR A 312 -3.09 -20.43 -7.52
N LEU A 313 -3.19 -20.59 -8.84
CA LEU A 313 -3.97 -19.74 -9.73
C LEU A 313 -5.25 -20.49 -10.15
N GLY A 314 -6.41 -20.01 -9.74
CA GLY A 314 -7.72 -20.45 -10.22
C GLY A 314 -7.98 -19.86 -11.60
N LEU A 315 -7.53 -20.56 -12.63
CA LEU A 315 -7.72 -20.20 -14.03
C LEU A 315 -9.09 -20.67 -14.53
N PRO A 316 -9.64 -20.08 -15.62
CA PRO A 316 -10.89 -20.55 -16.22
C PRO A 316 -10.88 -22.04 -16.62
N SER A 317 -9.70 -22.57 -16.91
CA SER A 317 -9.49 -23.96 -17.26
C SER A 317 -9.37 -24.92 -16.05
N GLY A 318 -9.39 -24.38 -14.83
CA GLY A 318 -9.19 -25.09 -13.57
C GLY A 318 -8.00 -24.58 -12.78
N ASP A 319 -7.85 -25.07 -11.56
CA ASP A 319 -6.78 -24.66 -10.67
C ASP A 319 -5.42 -25.13 -11.20
N TRP A 320 -4.44 -24.27 -11.10
CA TRP A 320 -3.05 -24.55 -11.36
C TRP A 320 -2.19 -24.25 -10.13
N ASP A 321 -1.61 -25.30 -9.57
CA ASP A 321 -0.65 -25.16 -8.47
C ASP A 321 0.73 -24.81 -9.00
N LEU A 322 1.33 -23.75 -8.50
CA LEU A 322 2.70 -23.38 -8.82
C LEU A 322 3.71 -24.34 -8.16
N PRO A 323 4.93 -24.43 -8.69
CA PRO A 323 6.01 -25.23 -8.09
C PRO A 323 6.21 -24.89 -6.60
N ASN A 324 6.76 -25.86 -5.85
CA ASN A 324 7.09 -25.65 -4.44
C ASN A 324 7.97 -24.39 -4.28
N GLN A 325 7.55 -23.50 -3.37
CA GLN A 325 8.24 -22.22 -3.13
C GLN A 325 9.69 -22.36 -2.68
N GLU A 326 10.06 -23.51 -2.11
CA GLU A 326 11.46 -23.80 -1.77
C GLU A 326 12.38 -23.85 -3.00
N THR A 327 11.79 -24.04 -4.19
CA THR A 327 12.50 -24.04 -5.47
C THR A 327 12.53 -22.69 -6.17
N TRP A 328 11.87 -21.68 -5.59
CA TRP A 328 11.81 -20.34 -6.16
C TRP A 328 13.11 -19.57 -5.96
N GLU A 329 13.48 -18.77 -6.94
CA GLU A 329 14.70 -17.95 -6.91
C GLU A 329 14.40 -16.45 -6.94
N VAL A 330 13.50 -16.02 -7.81
CA VAL A 330 13.24 -14.60 -8.08
C VAL A 330 12.48 -13.92 -6.94
N GLY A 331 11.34 -14.46 -6.52
CA GLY A 331 10.53 -13.91 -5.44
C GLY A 331 11.29 -13.78 -4.10
N PRO A 332 11.98 -14.86 -3.65
CA PRO A 332 12.85 -14.80 -2.47
C PRO A 332 13.99 -13.78 -2.62
N GLN A 333 14.59 -13.65 -3.80
CA GLN A 333 15.65 -12.67 -4.02
C GLN A 333 15.11 -11.21 -3.96
N VAL A 334 13.97 -10.94 -4.59
CA VAL A 334 13.28 -9.63 -4.48
C VAL A 334 13.00 -9.29 -3.01
N LYS A 335 12.46 -10.27 -2.26
CA LYS A 335 12.19 -10.10 -0.83
C LYS A 335 13.46 -9.77 -0.06
N LYS A 336 14.50 -10.55 -0.23
CA LYS A 336 15.79 -10.37 0.44
C LYS A 336 16.37 -8.97 0.23
N TRP A 337 16.37 -8.47 -1.00
CA TRP A 337 16.89 -7.14 -1.31
C TRP A 337 16.02 -6.01 -0.76
N LEU A 338 14.70 -6.13 -0.90
CA LEU A 338 13.78 -5.15 -0.32
C LEU A 338 13.90 -5.07 1.20
N ASP A 339 13.96 -6.21 1.86
CA ASP A 339 14.11 -6.29 3.31
C ASP A 339 15.50 -5.81 3.74
N GLY A 340 16.55 -6.13 2.97
CA GLY A 340 17.90 -5.60 3.19
C GLY A 340 17.94 -4.08 3.24
N VAL A 341 17.30 -3.42 2.28
CA VAL A 341 17.18 -1.95 2.29
C VAL A 341 16.34 -1.46 3.47
N ARG A 342 15.17 -2.06 3.70
CA ARG A 342 14.19 -1.62 4.70
C ARG A 342 14.69 -1.74 6.14
N TYR A 343 15.39 -2.83 6.46
CA TYR A 343 15.92 -3.11 7.80
C TYR A 343 17.39 -2.69 7.98
N GLY A 344 18.01 -2.10 6.95
CA GLY A 344 19.40 -1.66 7.01
C GLY A 344 20.43 -2.79 7.05
N THR A 345 20.04 -4.03 6.69
CA THR A 345 20.92 -5.21 6.62
C THR A 345 21.59 -5.38 5.25
N GLY A 346 21.26 -4.52 4.28
CA GLY A 346 21.78 -4.48 2.94
C GLY A 346 22.02 -3.07 2.43
N GLU A 347 22.62 -2.96 1.25
CA GLU A 347 22.87 -1.66 0.62
C GLU A 347 21.57 -0.98 0.20
N ASP A 348 21.49 0.34 0.35
CA ASP A 348 20.46 1.22 -0.22
C ASP A 348 21.04 2.01 -1.41
N PRO A 349 21.12 1.39 -2.59
CA PRO A 349 21.78 2.02 -3.75
C PRO A 349 21.04 3.24 -4.30
N PHE A 350 19.83 3.49 -3.82
CA PHE A 350 18.98 4.57 -4.29
C PHE A 350 18.69 5.63 -3.23
N GLY A 351 19.20 5.49 -2.01
CA GLY A 351 18.92 6.41 -0.91
C GLY A 351 17.43 6.50 -0.56
N TRP A 352 16.76 5.35 -0.49
CA TRP A 352 15.31 5.31 -0.25
C TRP A 352 14.92 5.49 1.20
N ASN A 353 15.82 5.14 2.12
CA ASN A 353 15.59 5.29 3.54
C ASN A 353 15.85 6.72 4.00
N ILE A 354 14.93 7.27 4.77
CA ILE A 354 15.10 8.51 5.52
C ILE A 354 15.32 8.13 6.98
N PRO A 355 16.54 8.24 7.51
CA PRO A 355 16.83 7.96 8.92
C PRO A 355 16.18 9.03 9.81
N LEU A 356 15.77 8.63 11.05
CA LEU A 356 15.07 9.47 12.03
C LEU A 356 15.87 9.61 13.32
#